data_2445dc2de4cfd7a7953812a4660cd5e6
#
_entry.id   2445dc2de4cfd7a7953812a4660cd5e6
#
_cell.length_a   1.000
_cell.length_b   1.000
_cell.length_c   1.000
_cell.angle_alpha   90.00
_cell.angle_beta   90.00
_cell.angle_gamma   90.00
#
_symmetry.space_group_name_H-M   'P 1'
#
loop_
_entity.id
_entity.type
_entity.pdbx_description
1 polymer ?
#
loop_
_entity_poly.entity_id
_entity_poly.type
_entity_poly.pdbx_seq_one_letter_code
_entity_poly.pdbx_strand_id
1 'polypeptide(L)'
;RSLTWGGITLRLANEDFEASKGKGYELEWPINYKDLESHYSEIEKLLRVYGKRDEINQLPDGEYIGNIPFTESETRFASNIKEKLNIPFIHSRGFGPNKDKAKWAKYSSLGSTLKEAIKLDKVEILSEHIAEKLVLDKDRKSAKGVIVINKKTRERIELESKLIILCSSTIQTIRFLLSSE
;
A
#
# COMPACT_ATOMS: atom_id res chain seq x y z
N ARG A 1 4.21 -6.59 -6.28
CA ARG A 1 3.09 -6.93 -5.37
C ARG A 1 1.80 -6.20 -5.75
N SER A 2 1.85 -4.98 -6.22
CA SER A 2 0.65 -4.23 -6.65
C SER A 2 -0.13 -4.86 -7.82
N LEU A 3 0.33 -5.97 -8.37
CA LEU A 3 -0.37 -6.75 -9.39
C LEU A 3 -1.19 -7.92 -8.81
N THR A 4 -0.86 -8.38 -7.60
CA THR A 4 -1.36 -9.64 -7.04
C THR A 4 -1.67 -9.53 -5.55
N TRP A 5 -2.46 -8.55 -5.14
CA TRP A 5 -2.90 -8.35 -3.75
C TRP A 5 -4.43 -8.41 -3.65
N GLY A 6 -4.95 -8.51 -2.44
CA GLY A 6 -6.39 -8.64 -2.21
C GLY A 6 -7.22 -7.38 -2.51
N GLY A 7 -6.58 -6.25 -2.76
CA GLY A 7 -7.29 -4.99 -3.04
C GLY A 7 -8.02 -4.40 -1.83
N ILE A 8 -7.65 -4.81 -0.62
CA ILE A 8 -8.21 -4.30 0.64
C ILE A 8 -7.41 -3.08 1.07
N THR A 9 -8.10 -1.98 1.36
CA THR A 9 -7.50 -0.69 1.71
C THR A 9 -8.14 -0.20 3.01
N LEU A 10 -7.58 -0.63 4.13
CA LEU A 10 -8.00 -0.17 5.45
C LEU A 10 -7.14 1.01 5.89
N ARG A 11 -7.73 1.96 6.60
CA ARG A 11 -6.99 3.00 7.31
C ARG A 11 -6.44 2.43 8.61
N LEU A 12 -5.23 2.80 8.96
CA LEU A 12 -4.71 2.57 10.30
C LEU A 12 -5.47 3.46 11.29
N ALA A 13 -5.82 2.94 12.46
CA ALA A 13 -6.40 3.71 13.55
C ALA A 13 -5.30 4.34 14.43
N ASN A 14 -5.66 5.21 15.37
CA ASN A 14 -4.68 5.78 16.31
C ASN A 14 -3.97 4.69 17.11
N GLU A 15 -4.69 3.65 17.50
CA GLU A 15 -4.16 2.53 18.28
C GLU A 15 -3.05 1.78 17.54
N ASP A 16 -3.06 1.76 16.21
CA ASP A 16 -2.00 1.13 15.40
C ASP A 16 -0.67 1.89 15.53
N PHE A 17 -0.71 3.23 15.63
CA PHE A 17 0.48 4.07 15.83
C PHE A 17 1.00 4.01 17.26
N GLU A 18 0.12 3.77 18.22
CA GLU A 18 0.43 3.68 19.64
C GLU A 18 0.71 2.24 20.11
N ALA A 19 0.64 1.25 19.23
CA ALA A 19 0.70 -0.17 19.57
C ALA A 19 2.02 -0.60 20.26
N SER A 20 3.11 0.12 20.05
CA SER A 20 4.41 -0.09 20.71
C SER A 20 4.50 0.58 22.09
N LYS A 21 3.64 1.54 22.39
CA LYS A 21 3.67 2.33 23.61
C LYS A 21 3.44 1.47 24.85
N GLY A 22 4.33 1.55 25.79
CA GLY A 22 4.23 0.79 27.06
C GLY A 22 4.51 -0.71 26.95
N LYS A 23 4.93 -1.23 25.77
CA LYS A 23 5.27 -2.66 25.57
C LYS A 23 6.77 -2.94 25.58
N GLY A 24 7.60 -1.99 26.04
CA GLY A 24 9.06 -2.15 26.06
C GLY A 24 9.75 -1.94 24.70
N TYR A 25 9.03 -1.52 23.68
CA TYR A 25 9.60 -1.07 22.43
C TYR A 25 9.76 0.45 22.50
N GLU A 26 10.99 0.92 22.48
CA GLU A 26 11.31 2.36 22.64
C GLU A 26 10.98 3.21 21.40
N LEU A 27 10.63 2.57 20.27
CA LEU A 27 10.38 3.26 19.02
C LEU A 27 8.88 3.49 18.83
N GLU A 28 8.48 4.74 19.00
CA GLU A 28 7.14 5.21 18.60
C GLU A 28 7.15 5.64 17.14
N TRP A 29 6.00 5.55 16.48
CA TRP A 29 5.83 6.13 15.17
C TRP A 29 5.93 7.67 15.27
N PRO A 30 6.75 8.34 14.44
CA PRO A 30 6.86 9.80 14.44
C PRO A 30 5.65 10.50 13.80
N ILE A 31 4.59 9.77 13.51
CA ILE A 31 3.35 10.21 12.87
C ILE A 31 2.15 9.56 13.55
N ASN A 32 0.97 10.15 13.39
CA ASN A 32 -0.30 9.66 13.89
C ASN A 32 -1.38 9.65 12.79
N TYR A 33 -2.60 9.22 13.13
CA TYR A 33 -3.70 9.15 12.17
C TYR A 33 -4.02 10.50 11.52
N LYS A 34 -4.00 11.60 12.28
CA LYS A 34 -4.34 12.93 11.75
C LYS A 34 -3.36 13.41 10.69
N ASP A 35 -2.10 13.02 10.81
CA ASP A 35 -1.07 13.35 9.81
C ASP A 35 -1.35 12.67 8.46
N LEU A 36 -2.05 11.55 8.47
CA LEU A 36 -2.34 10.73 7.29
C LEU A 36 -3.78 10.87 6.78
N GLU A 37 -4.71 11.40 7.55
CA GLU A 37 -6.15 11.38 7.24
C GLU A 37 -6.48 12.01 5.89
N SER A 38 -5.91 13.18 5.58
CA SER A 38 -6.10 13.85 4.29
C SER A 38 -5.53 13.04 3.13
N HIS A 39 -4.36 12.44 3.32
CA HIS A 39 -3.69 11.62 2.32
C HIS A 39 -4.46 10.32 2.05
N TYR A 40 -5.02 9.70 3.07
CA TYR A 40 -5.95 8.57 2.89
C TYR A 40 -7.12 8.98 2.00
N SER A 41 -7.76 10.11 2.31
CA SER A 41 -8.91 10.61 1.54
C SER A 41 -8.57 10.89 0.07
N GLU A 42 -7.41 11.46 -0.21
CA GLU A 42 -6.93 11.71 -1.57
C GLU A 42 -6.70 10.40 -2.35
N ILE A 43 -6.01 9.44 -1.72
CA ILE A 43 -5.71 8.15 -2.34
C ILE A 43 -6.97 7.32 -2.55
N GLU A 44 -7.89 7.31 -1.61
CA GLU A 44 -9.16 6.59 -1.73
C GLU A 44 -10.01 7.11 -2.91
N LYS A 45 -10.06 8.42 -3.10
CA LYS A 45 -10.70 9.05 -4.26
C LYS A 45 -10.00 8.67 -5.57
N LEU A 46 -8.67 8.77 -5.59
CA LEU A 46 -7.85 8.41 -6.75
C LEU A 46 -8.06 6.95 -7.15
N LEU A 47 -8.02 6.04 -6.19
CA LEU A 47 -8.17 4.61 -6.39
C LEU A 47 -9.63 4.17 -6.53
N ARG A 48 -10.59 5.07 -6.26
CA ARG A 48 -12.03 4.79 -6.33
C ARG A 48 -12.42 3.63 -5.41
N VAL A 49 -12.11 3.78 -4.13
CA VAL A 49 -12.36 2.75 -3.12
C VAL A 49 -13.86 2.57 -2.87
N TYR A 50 -14.29 1.32 -2.76
CA TYR A 50 -15.62 0.92 -2.31
C TYR A 50 -15.60 0.62 -0.82
N GLY A 51 -16.68 0.93 -0.16
CA GLY A 51 -16.84 0.68 1.26
C GLY A 51 -18.12 1.29 1.80
N LYS A 52 -18.32 1.13 3.09
CA LYS A 52 -19.40 1.75 3.83
C LYS A 52 -18.81 2.41 5.08
N ARG A 53 -19.41 3.49 5.52
CA ARG A 53 -19.11 4.07 6.83
C ARG A 53 -19.82 3.22 7.88
N ASP A 54 -19.04 2.60 8.75
CA ASP A 54 -19.52 1.63 9.73
C ASP A 54 -19.35 2.13 11.16
N GLU A 55 -18.71 3.30 11.35
CA GLU A 55 -18.52 3.97 12.65
C GLU A 55 -17.81 3.07 13.68
N ILE A 56 -16.80 2.33 13.23
CA ILE A 56 -16.01 1.43 14.05
C ILE A 56 -14.72 2.15 14.45
N ASN A 57 -14.49 2.39 15.75
CA ASN A 57 -13.33 3.15 16.24
C ASN A 57 -11.99 2.56 15.78
N GLN A 58 -11.85 1.22 15.80
CA GLN A 58 -10.63 0.53 15.37
C GLN A 58 -10.44 0.50 13.84
N LEU A 59 -11.41 1.03 13.08
CA LEU A 59 -11.37 1.03 11.63
C LEU A 59 -11.95 2.35 11.11
N PRO A 60 -11.16 3.43 11.10
CA PRO A 60 -11.61 4.74 10.70
C PRO A 60 -12.29 4.74 9.33
N ASP A 61 -13.38 5.47 9.22
CA ASP A 61 -14.13 5.59 7.99
C ASP A 61 -13.39 6.40 6.94
N GLY A 62 -13.56 6.02 5.68
CA GLY A 62 -12.90 6.62 4.53
C GLY A 62 -13.84 7.31 3.55
N GLU A 63 -13.27 7.68 2.41
CA GLU A 63 -13.98 8.24 1.26
C GLU A 63 -14.29 7.15 0.24
N TYR A 64 -15.57 6.80 0.14
CA TYR A 64 -16.02 5.68 -0.70
C TYR A 64 -16.85 6.16 -1.87
N ILE A 65 -16.65 5.57 -3.05
CA ILE A 65 -17.44 5.86 -4.26
C ILE A 65 -18.72 5.03 -4.34
N GLY A 66 -18.91 4.08 -3.46
CA GLY A 66 -20.06 3.21 -3.39
C GLY A 66 -19.86 2.07 -2.43
N ASN A 67 -20.90 1.30 -2.21
CA ASN A 67 -20.92 0.13 -1.37
C ASN A 67 -21.30 -1.12 -2.19
N ILE A 68 -20.84 -2.27 -1.75
CA ILE A 68 -21.29 -3.58 -2.23
C ILE A 68 -22.30 -4.09 -1.21
N PRO A 69 -23.58 -4.25 -1.57
CA PRO A 69 -24.58 -4.71 -0.62
C PRO A 69 -24.30 -6.16 -0.19
N PHE A 70 -24.65 -6.50 1.03
CA PHE A 70 -24.67 -7.87 1.49
C PHE A 70 -25.72 -8.68 0.72
N THR A 71 -25.42 -9.93 0.48
CA THR A 71 -26.40 -10.92 0.09
C THR A 71 -27.37 -11.17 1.26
N GLU A 72 -28.50 -11.83 1.01
CA GLU A 72 -29.45 -12.19 2.06
C GLU A 72 -28.81 -13.06 3.15
N SER A 73 -27.97 -14.02 2.76
CA SER A 73 -27.25 -14.89 3.70
C SER A 73 -26.25 -14.12 4.57
N GLU A 74 -25.51 -13.20 3.98
CA GLU A 74 -24.55 -12.33 4.71
C GLU A 74 -25.30 -11.39 5.65
N THR A 75 -26.44 -10.83 5.24
CA THR A 75 -27.27 -9.97 6.09
C THR A 75 -27.75 -10.72 7.31
N ARG A 76 -28.26 -11.95 7.13
CA ARG A 76 -28.69 -12.82 8.23
C ARG A 76 -27.54 -13.17 9.15
N PHE A 77 -26.38 -13.50 8.58
CA PHE A 77 -25.18 -13.81 9.37
C PHE A 77 -24.70 -12.59 10.18
N ALA A 78 -24.65 -11.41 9.55
CA ALA A 78 -24.28 -10.16 10.20
C ALA A 78 -25.18 -9.82 11.39
N SER A 79 -26.51 -9.99 11.22
CA SER A 79 -27.51 -9.76 12.28
C SER A 79 -27.28 -10.73 13.45
N ASN A 80 -27.12 -12.03 13.17
CA ASN A 80 -26.90 -13.04 14.19
C ASN A 80 -25.63 -12.82 15.01
N ILE A 81 -24.53 -12.44 14.35
CA ILE A 81 -23.26 -12.15 15.04
C ILE A 81 -23.39 -10.87 15.89
N LYS A 82 -24.03 -9.85 15.35
CA LYS A 82 -24.26 -8.60 16.10
C LYS A 82 -25.09 -8.83 17.34
N GLU A 83 -26.18 -9.62 17.21
CA GLU A 83 -27.07 -9.93 18.31
C GLU A 83 -26.40 -10.80 19.38
N LYS A 84 -25.70 -11.87 18.98
CA LYS A 84 -25.16 -12.86 19.92
C LYS A 84 -23.81 -12.49 20.51
N LEU A 85 -22.97 -11.80 19.75
CA LEU A 85 -21.57 -11.56 20.12
C LEU A 85 -21.24 -10.05 20.21
N ASN A 86 -22.15 -9.18 19.81
CA ASN A 86 -21.93 -7.74 19.66
C ASN A 86 -20.70 -7.41 18.77
N ILE A 87 -20.41 -8.24 17.79
CA ILE A 87 -19.31 -8.04 16.83
C ILE A 87 -19.91 -7.51 15.54
N PRO A 88 -19.41 -6.38 14.99
CA PRO A 88 -19.82 -5.92 13.68
C PRO A 88 -19.28 -6.84 12.58
N PHE A 89 -20.14 -7.20 11.63
CA PHE A 89 -19.72 -7.87 10.40
C PHE A 89 -19.84 -6.87 9.25
N ILE A 90 -18.73 -6.58 8.60
CA ILE A 90 -18.67 -5.57 7.55
C ILE A 90 -18.03 -6.13 6.29
N HIS A 91 -18.32 -5.51 5.15
CA HIS A 91 -17.53 -5.74 3.94
C HIS A 91 -16.11 -5.19 4.07
N SER A 92 -15.18 -5.88 3.43
CA SER A 92 -13.84 -5.32 3.25
C SER A 92 -13.92 -4.01 2.46
N ARG A 93 -13.21 -3.00 2.93
CA ARG A 93 -13.04 -1.73 2.22
C ARG A 93 -11.93 -1.89 1.22
N GLY A 94 -12.16 -1.47 -0.03
CA GLY A 94 -11.16 -1.66 -1.08
C GLY A 94 -11.74 -1.51 -2.48
N PHE A 95 -11.22 -2.28 -3.41
CA PHE A 95 -11.65 -2.20 -4.80
C PHE A 95 -12.93 -2.98 -5.05
N GLY A 96 -13.87 -2.34 -5.70
CA GLY A 96 -15.09 -2.97 -6.15
C GLY A 96 -14.88 -3.94 -7.33
N PRO A 97 -15.96 -4.59 -7.77
CA PRO A 97 -15.92 -5.54 -8.88
C PRO A 97 -15.34 -4.92 -10.16
N ASN A 98 -14.56 -5.68 -10.90
CA ASN A 98 -14.07 -5.28 -12.22
C ASN A 98 -15.17 -5.41 -13.28
N LYS A 99 -16.17 -4.53 -13.21
CA LYS A 99 -17.33 -4.54 -14.10
C LYS A 99 -16.95 -4.31 -15.58
N ASP A 100 -15.88 -3.58 -15.82
CA ASP A 100 -15.44 -3.22 -17.18
C ASP A 100 -14.70 -4.36 -17.88
N LYS A 101 -14.50 -5.50 -17.24
CA LYS A 101 -13.72 -6.65 -17.75
C LYS A 101 -12.38 -6.24 -18.39
N ALA A 102 -11.81 -5.14 -17.90
CA ALA A 102 -10.53 -4.64 -18.39
C ALA A 102 -9.43 -5.71 -18.19
N LYS A 103 -8.45 -5.75 -19.10
CA LYS A 103 -7.31 -6.67 -19.04
C LYS A 103 -6.61 -6.64 -17.66
N TRP A 104 -6.53 -5.46 -17.08
CA TRP A 104 -5.99 -5.26 -15.72
C TRP A 104 -7.06 -4.64 -14.83
N ALA A 105 -7.35 -5.30 -13.74
CA ALA A 105 -8.28 -4.78 -12.74
C ALA A 105 -7.76 -3.46 -12.12
N LYS A 106 -8.65 -2.59 -11.67
CA LYS A 106 -8.27 -1.28 -11.11
C LYS A 106 -7.44 -1.37 -9.83
N TYR A 107 -7.49 -2.46 -9.10
CA TYR A 107 -6.64 -2.70 -7.94
C TYR A 107 -5.18 -2.99 -8.31
N SER A 108 -4.88 -3.32 -9.56
CA SER A 108 -3.50 -3.46 -10.01
C SER A 108 -2.93 -2.10 -10.43
N SER A 109 -1.63 -1.90 -10.19
CA SER A 109 -0.96 -0.67 -10.64
C SER A 109 -1.04 -0.48 -12.16
N LEU A 110 -1.02 -1.57 -12.94
CA LEU A 110 -1.20 -1.54 -14.40
C LEU A 110 -2.62 -1.15 -14.83
N GLY A 111 -3.60 -1.34 -13.97
CA GLY A 111 -4.99 -0.91 -14.21
C GLY A 111 -5.31 0.49 -13.69
N SER A 112 -4.42 1.08 -12.91
CA SER A 112 -4.64 2.37 -12.23
C SER A 112 -3.41 3.28 -12.29
N THR A 113 -2.69 3.43 -11.20
CA THR A 113 -1.65 4.45 -10.99
C THR A 113 -0.50 4.36 -11.97
N LEU A 114 0.05 3.18 -12.24
CA LEU A 114 1.14 3.03 -13.19
C LEU A 114 0.70 3.33 -14.63
N LYS A 115 -0.52 2.93 -14.98
CA LYS A 115 -1.10 3.27 -16.29
C LYS A 115 -1.17 4.78 -16.51
N GLU A 116 -1.59 5.53 -15.51
CA GLU A 116 -1.66 6.99 -15.60
C GLU A 116 -0.25 7.62 -15.59
N ALA A 117 0.67 7.10 -14.79
CA ALA A 117 2.05 7.57 -14.77
C ALA A 117 2.75 7.42 -16.13
N ILE A 118 2.57 6.27 -16.81
CA ILE A 118 3.14 6.02 -18.13
C ILE A 118 2.63 7.05 -19.16
N LYS A 119 1.36 7.46 -19.10
CA LYS A 119 0.79 8.45 -20.01
C LYS A 119 1.46 9.83 -19.91
N LEU A 120 2.09 10.12 -18.79
CA LEU A 120 2.77 11.41 -18.57
C LEU A 120 4.10 11.51 -19.30
N ASP A 121 4.60 10.42 -19.91
CA ASP A 121 5.89 10.34 -20.61
C ASP A 121 7.09 10.84 -19.78
N LYS A 122 7.00 10.63 -18.46
CA LYS A 122 8.03 11.04 -17.48
C LYS A 122 8.51 9.88 -16.61
N VAL A 123 8.10 8.66 -16.96
CA VAL A 123 8.40 7.45 -16.21
C VAL A 123 9.08 6.44 -17.11
N GLU A 124 10.27 6.04 -16.74
CA GLU A 124 10.97 4.92 -17.35
C GLU A 124 10.81 3.68 -16.47
N ILE A 125 10.49 2.54 -17.08
CA ILE A 125 10.34 1.27 -16.41
C ILE A 125 11.46 0.33 -16.86
N LEU A 126 12.38 0.05 -15.96
CA LEU A 126 13.43 -0.93 -16.18
C LEU A 126 12.93 -2.33 -15.78
N SER A 127 12.26 -2.99 -16.71
CA SER A 127 11.87 -4.39 -16.53
C SER A 127 13.09 -5.31 -16.61
N GLU A 128 12.97 -6.55 -16.09
CA GLU A 128 14.06 -7.53 -16.10
C GLU A 128 15.34 -7.09 -15.34
N HIS A 129 15.24 -6.09 -14.46
CA HIS A 129 16.33 -5.64 -13.60
C HIS A 129 16.03 -5.93 -12.13
N ILE A 130 17.07 -6.22 -11.38
CA ILE A 130 17.02 -6.44 -9.92
C ILE A 130 17.86 -5.37 -9.26
N ALA A 131 17.29 -4.63 -8.32
CA ALA A 131 18.05 -3.73 -7.47
C ALA A 131 18.95 -4.56 -6.56
N GLU A 132 20.26 -4.34 -6.66
CA GLU A 132 21.28 -5.06 -5.92
C GLU A 132 21.59 -4.38 -4.59
N LYS A 133 22.00 -3.10 -4.65
CA LYS A 133 22.37 -2.29 -3.50
C LYS A 133 22.29 -0.80 -3.77
N LEU A 134 22.28 0.01 -2.70
CA LEU A 134 22.47 1.46 -2.78
C LEU A 134 23.92 1.82 -3.10
N VAL A 135 24.10 2.91 -3.78
CA VAL A 135 25.36 3.62 -3.89
C VAL A 135 25.35 4.76 -2.89
N LEU A 136 26.22 4.70 -1.90
CA LEU A 136 26.33 5.71 -0.87
C LEU A 136 27.37 6.76 -1.26
N ASP A 137 27.25 7.93 -0.71
CA ASP A 137 28.29 8.95 -0.83
C ASP A 137 29.54 8.59 0.03
N LYS A 138 30.56 9.44 -0.04
CA LYS A 138 31.84 9.16 0.61
C LYS A 138 31.77 9.08 2.14
N ASP A 139 30.87 9.84 2.75
CA ASP A 139 30.67 9.85 4.20
C ASP A 139 29.63 8.81 4.65
N ARG A 140 29.03 8.07 3.70
CA ARG A 140 28.02 7.01 3.91
C ARG A 140 26.75 7.50 4.62
N LYS A 141 26.48 8.80 4.59
CA LYS A 141 25.28 9.40 5.23
C LYS A 141 24.11 9.54 4.29
N SER A 142 24.36 9.59 2.98
CA SER A 142 23.33 9.71 1.97
C SER A 142 23.50 8.71 0.84
N ALA A 143 22.38 8.32 0.25
CA ALA A 143 22.36 7.51 -0.95
C ALA A 143 22.25 8.41 -2.17
N LYS A 144 23.13 8.20 -3.15
CA LYS A 144 23.17 8.94 -4.42
C LYS A 144 22.65 8.13 -5.61
N GLY A 145 22.51 6.81 -5.44
CA GLY A 145 22.10 5.96 -6.54
C GLY A 145 21.77 4.53 -6.12
N VAL A 146 21.48 3.71 -7.12
CA VAL A 146 21.18 2.29 -6.99
C VAL A 146 21.93 1.51 -8.05
N ILE A 147 22.57 0.41 -7.68
CA ILE A 147 23.08 -0.57 -8.64
C ILE A 147 21.96 -1.56 -8.95
N VAL A 148 21.66 -1.71 -10.24
CA VAL A 148 20.72 -2.68 -10.76
C VAL A 148 21.43 -3.70 -11.66
N ILE A 149 20.98 -4.95 -11.65
CA ILE A 149 21.52 -6.04 -12.45
C ILE A 149 20.45 -6.48 -13.46
N ASN A 150 20.81 -6.51 -14.72
CA ASN A 150 19.97 -7.13 -15.73
C ASN A 150 19.95 -8.65 -15.53
N LYS A 151 18.77 -9.24 -15.42
CA LYS A 151 18.59 -10.68 -15.14
C LYS A 151 19.18 -11.57 -16.24
N LYS A 152 19.16 -11.12 -17.50
CA LYS A 152 19.59 -11.91 -18.67
C LYS A 152 21.07 -11.75 -18.93
N THR A 153 21.56 -10.51 -19.05
CA THR A 153 22.95 -10.21 -19.42
C THR A 153 23.89 -10.25 -18.22
N ARG A 154 23.37 -10.14 -17.00
CA ARG A 154 24.14 -9.99 -15.76
C ARG A 154 24.95 -8.66 -15.68
N GLU A 155 24.71 -7.79 -16.61
CA GLU A 155 25.30 -6.46 -16.59
C GLU A 155 24.80 -5.63 -15.42
N ARG A 156 25.70 -4.89 -14.79
CA ARG A 156 25.39 -3.95 -13.71
C ARG A 156 25.36 -2.54 -14.25
N ILE A 157 24.33 -1.81 -13.88
CA ILE A 157 24.13 -0.42 -14.23
C ILE A 157 23.97 0.39 -12.95
N GLU A 158 24.67 1.48 -12.81
CA GLU A 158 24.48 2.46 -11.75
C GLU A 158 23.49 3.51 -12.21
N LEU A 159 22.43 3.71 -11.41
CA LEU A 159 21.41 4.73 -11.64
C LEU A 159 21.54 5.78 -10.56
N GLU A 160 21.84 7.01 -10.94
CA GLU A 160 21.92 8.13 -10.01
C GLU A 160 20.55 8.78 -9.79
N SER A 161 20.27 9.23 -8.55
CA SER A 161 19.03 9.92 -8.22
C SER A 161 19.17 10.78 -6.97
N LYS A 162 18.43 11.90 -6.95
CA LYS A 162 18.33 12.79 -5.78
C LYS A 162 17.42 12.21 -4.68
N LEU A 163 16.51 11.32 -5.02
CA LEU A 163 15.57 10.66 -4.10
C LEU A 163 15.40 9.21 -4.50
N ILE A 164 15.51 8.31 -3.55
CA ILE A 164 15.32 6.86 -3.75
C ILE A 164 14.20 6.40 -2.85
N ILE A 165 13.16 5.80 -3.44
CA ILE A 165 12.01 5.27 -2.71
C ILE A 165 12.05 3.75 -2.79
N LEU A 166 12.16 3.07 -1.63
CA LEU A 166 12.23 1.62 -1.55
C LEU A 166 10.84 1.02 -1.31
N CYS A 167 10.28 0.36 -2.31
CA CYS A 167 8.97 -0.30 -2.25
C CYS A 167 9.06 -1.82 -2.45
N SER A 168 10.15 -2.45 -2.07
CA SER A 168 10.43 -3.87 -2.31
C SER A 168 9.87 -4.83 -1.26
N SER A 169 9.02 -4.39 -0.35
CA SER A 169 8.52 -5.05 0.86
C SER A 169 9.53 -5.08 2.01
N THR A 170 9.04 -5.31 3.23
CA THR A 170 9.83 -5.19 4.47
C THR A 170 11.12 -6.03 4.41
N ILE A 171 11.00 -7.33 4.20
CA ILE A 171 12.18 -8.24 4.20
C ILE A 171 13.17 -7.88 3.09
N GLN A 172 12.69 -7.61 1.88
CA GLN A 172 13.56 -7.25 0.76
C GLN A 172 14.20 -5.88 0.94
N THR A 173 13.49 -4.92 1.54
CA THR A 173 14.05 -3.61 1.85
C THR A 173 15.17 -3.72 2.88
N ILE A 174 14.98 -4.49 3.96
CA ILE A 174 16.02 -4.72 4.96
C ILE A 174 17.23 -5.40 4.32
N ARG A 175 17.02 -6.48 3.56
CA ARG A 175 18.10 -7.15 2.83
C ARG A 175 18.89 -6.18 1.93
N PHE A 176 18.16 -5.35 1.20
CA PHE A 176 18.72 -4.35 0.30
C PHE A 176 19.59 -3.34 1.06
N LEU A 177 19.11 -2.81 2.18
CA LEU A 177 19.86 -1.89 3.02
C LEU A 177 21.12 -2.55 3.59
N LEU A 178 21.00 -3.75 4.15
CA LEU A 178 22.15 -4.50 4.69
C LEU A 178 23.20 -4.84 3.63
N SER A 179 22.81 -5.08 2.39
CA SER A 179 23.74 -5.33 1.28
C SER A 179 24.42 -4.06 0.76
N SER A 180 24.05 -2.90 1.26
CA SER A 180 24.55 -1.58 0.83
C SER A 180 25.61 -1.00 1.78
N GLU A 181 25.97 -1.70 2.85
CA GLU A 181 26.99 -1.33 3.81
C GLU A 181 28.42 -1.38 3.22
#